data_2053d52a458a20cff226185de38b7db6
#
_entry.id   2053d52a458a20cff226185de38b7db6
#
_cell.length_a   1.000
_cell.length_b   1.000
_cell.length_c   1.000
_cell.angle_alpha   90.00
_cell.angle_beta   90.00
_cell.angle_gamma   90.00
#
_symmetry.space_group_name_H-M   'P 1'
#
loop_
_entity.id
_entity.type
_entity.pdbx_description
1 polymer ?
#
loop_
_entity_poly.entity_id
_entity_poly.type
_entity_poly.pdbx_seq_one_letter_code
_entity_poly.pdbx_strand_id
1 'polypeptide(L)'
;AKWMKRLQIIDSTTISLFSNLLFKGVGRHPKSGKKKGGIKVHTVIHANEGVPSDIKFTSAATNDSFMLQPTALSKGDIMAMDRAYIDYQKLEQMTQRGVIYVTKMKKNLKYNIDNDTMYQTPDGLMEVRVQYVSFTKQIKNGETLTHKARIITYADQRKRKLISLLTNDMYMDPSEVIAIYRKRWEIELLF
;
A
#
# COMPACT_ATOMS: atom_id res chain seq x y z
N ALA A 1 4.47 -9.87 17.66
CA ALA A 1 3.73 -10.67 16.67
C ALA A 1 4.71 -11.31 15.68
N LYS A 2 4.45 -12.54 15.21
CA LYS A 2 5.32 -13.29 14.28
C LYS A 2 5.52 -12.55 12.93
N TRP A 3 4.52 -11.83 12.47
CA TRP A 3 4.59 -11.06 11.22
C TRP A 3 5.53 -9.84 11.29
N MET A 4 5.80 -9.30 12.48
CA MET A 4 6.61 -8.09 12.67
C MET A 4 8.01 -8.21 12.06
N LYS A 5 8.65 -9.38 12.20
CA LYS A 5 10.00 -9.65 11.67
C LYS A 5 10.07 -9.65 10.13
N ARG A 6 8.92 -9.86 9.47
CA ARG A 6 8.81 -9.93 8.00
C ARG A 6 8.18 -8.68 7.39
N LEU A 7 7.76 -7.73 8.25
CA LEU A 7 7.09 -6.53 7.82
C LEU A 7 8.08 -5.48 7.34
N GLN A 8 7.89 -5.06 6.10
CA GLN A 8 8.51 -3.89 5.50
C GLN A 8 7.43 -2.86 5.20
N ILE A 9 7.78 -1.60 5.32
CA ILE A 9 6.88 -0.48 5.07
C ILE A 9 7.53 0.39 4.01
N ILE A 10 6.81 0.63 2.91
CA ILE A 10 7.21 1.60 1.91
C ILE A 10 6.34 2.85 2.03
N ASP A 11 7.00 3.98 2.08
CA ASP A 11 6.36 5.29 2.14
C ASP A 11 7.09 6.32 1.28
N SER A 12 6.41 7.41 0.94
CA SER A 12 6.99 8.52 0.20
C SER A 12 6.66 9.86 0.84
N THR A 13 7.69 10.67 0.98
CA THR A 13 7.58 12.06 1.42
C THR A 13 7.97 13.00 0.29
N THR A 14 7.18 14.04 0.04
CA THR A 14 7.49 15.05 -0.96
C THR A 14 8.09 16.28 -0.32
N ILE A 15 9.31 16.63 -0.72
CA ILE A 15 10.00 17.85 -0.34
C ILE A 15 9.76 18.87 -1.44
N SER A 16 9.07 19.95 -1.12
CA SER A 16 8.85 21.06 -2.05
C SER A 16 10.11 21.91 -2.18
N LEU A 17 10.53 22.19 -3.39
CA LEU A 17 11.67 23.06 -3.68
C LEU A 17 11.20 24.50 -3.91
N PHE A 18 11.98 25.46 -3.46
CA PHE A 18 11.76 26.86 -3.78
C PHE A 18 11.97 27.09 -5.28
N SER A 19 11.27 28.08 -5.84
CA SER A 19 11.28 28.38 -7.29
C SER A 19 12.70 28.62 -7.86
N ASN A 20 13.64 29.05 -7.03
CA ASN A 20 15.02 29.34 -7.42
C ASN A 20 15.89 28.07 -7.57
N LEU A 21 15.40 26.90 -7.12
CA LEU A 21 16.11 25.61 -7.17
C LEU A 21 15.50 24.65 -8.20
N LEU A 22 14.82 25.18 -9.22
CA LEU A 22 14.20 24.37 -10.25
C LEU A 22 15.25 23.88 -11.24
N PHE A 23 15.68 22.64 -11.11
CA PHE A 23 16.47 21.94 -12.12
C PHE A 23 15.55 21.42 -13.24
N LYS A 24 16.06 21.39 -14.48
CA LYS A 24 15.37 20.77 -15.60
C LYS A 24 15.00 19.31 -15.22
N GLY A 25 13.71 18.96 -15.25
CA GLY A 25 13.22 17.60 -14.94
C GLY A 25 12.69 17.37 -13.53
N VAL A 26 12.81 18.33 -12.61
CA VAL A 26 12.29 18.19 -11.26
C VAL A 26 10.87 18.75 -11.16
N GLY A 27 9.92 17.86 -11.28
CA GLY A 27 8.53 18.02 -10.84
C GLY A 27 7.63 18.93 -11.65
N ARG A 28 6.41 18.45 -11.90
CA ARG A 28 5.28 19.28 -12.33
C ARG A 28 4.53 19.79 -11.13
N HIS A 29 4.03 21.02 -11.25
CA HIS A 29 3.13 21.61 -10.27
C HIS A 29 1.72 21.01 -10.34
N PRO A 30 1.09 20.67 -9.21
CA PRO A 30 -0.32 20.38 -9.19
C PRO A 30 -1.15 21.66 -9.36
N LYS A 31 -2.14 21.61 -10.21
CA LYS A 31 -3.35 22.47 -10.31
C LYS A 31 -3.31 23.99 -10.19
N SER A 32 -2.26 24.65 -9.70
CA SER A 32 -2.27 26.12 -9.46
C SER A 32 -1.42 26.96 -10.41
N GLY A 33 -0.91 26.38 -11.51
CA GLY A 33 -0.19 27.12 -12.57
C GLY A 33 1.19 27.66 -12.21
N LYS A 34 1.61 27.65 -10.95
CA LYS A 34 2.96 28.06 -10.53
C LYS A 34 3.91 26.87 -10.56
N LYS A 35 4.99 26.96 -11.30
CA LYS A 35 6.06 25.93 -11.38
C LYS A 35 6.78 25.83 -10.04
N LYS A 36 6.35 24.92 -9.17
CA LYS A 36 7.12 24.51 -8.00
C LYS A 36 7.67 23.13 -8.27
N GLY A 37 8.97 22.94 -8.21
CA GLY A 37 9.62 21.64 -8.24
C GLY A 37 9.47 20.93 -6.90
N GLY A 38 9.64 19.63 -6.89
CA GLY A 38 9.70 18.84 -5.68
C GLY A 38 10.49 17.56 -5.92
N ILE A 39 11.12 17.09 -4.86
CA ILE A 39 11.78 15.80 -4.79
C ILE A 39 10.90 14.89 -3.93
N LYS A 40 10.66 13.69 -4.40
CA LYS A 40 9.99 12.66 -3.64
C LYS A 40 11.02 11.70 -3.11
N VAL A 41 10.99 11.47 -1.80
CA VAL A 41 11.85 10.52 -1.11
C VAL A 41 11.02 9.30 -0.80
N HIS A 42 11.40 8.16 -1.36
CA HIS A 42 10.79 6.86 -1.08
C HIS A 42 11.68 6.12 -0.10
N THR A 43 11.09 5.65 0.97
CA THR A 43 11.79 4.96 2.04
C THR A 43 11.17 3.59 2.28
N VAL A 44 12.00 2.57 2.35
CA VAL A 44 11.61 1.23 2.80
C VAL A 44 12.19 1.02 4.19
N ILE A 45 11.34 0.63 5.13
CA ILE A 45 11.68 0.47 6.54
C ILE A 45 11.33 -0.95 6.98
N HIS A 46 12.26 -1.65 7.62
CA HIS A 46 11.95 -2.88 8.34
C HIS A 46 11.28 -2.55 9.67
N ALA A 47 10.03 -2.97 9.84
CA ALA A 47 9.23 -2.59 11.01
C ALA A 47 9.81 -3.07 12.34
N ASN A 48 10.56 -4.18 12.32
CA ASN A 48 11.19 -4.73 13.52
C ASN A 48 12.41 -3.91 13.99
N GLU A 49 13.11 -3.29 13.06
CA GLU A 49 14.35 -2.55 13.33
C GLU A 49 14.12 -1.05 13.47
N GLY A 50 13.05 -0.55 12.84
CA GLY A 50 12.70 0.87 12.81
C GLY A 50 13.70 1.73 12.02
N VAL A 51 14.57 1.10 11.22
CA VAL A 51 15.57 1.79 10.41
C VAL A 51 15.27 1.64 8.92
N PRO A 52 15.55 2.68 8.12
CA PRO A 52 15.46 2.58 6.67
C PRO A 52 16.45 1.54 6.11
N SER A 53 15.94 0.66 5.26
CA SER A 53 16.76 -0.32 4.53
C SER A 53 17.05 0.12 3.10
N ASP A 54 16.21 0.98 2.53
CA ASP A 54 16.39 1.54 1.19
C ASP A 54 15.80 2.95 1.12
N ILE A 55 16.52 3.86 0.48
CA ILE A 55 16.08 5.25 0.27
C ILE A 55 16.32 5.61 -1.19
N LYS A 56 15.26 6.03 -1.88
CA LYS A 56 15.33 6.44 -3.28
C LYS A 56 14.72 7.82 -3.49
N PHE A 57 15.34 8.59 -4.35
CA PHE A 57 14.89 9.93 -4.71
C PHE A 57 14.32 9.92 -6.14
N THR A 58 13.16 10.54 -6.29
CA THR A 58 12.54 10.73 -7.60
C THR A 58 11.99 12.15 -7.73
N SER A 59 11.65 12.53 -8.95
CA SER A 59 10.85 13.73 -9.19
C SER A 59 9.49 13.62 -8.48
N ALA A 60 8.99 14.70 -7.91
CA ALA A 60 7.66 14.75 -7.30
C ALA A 60 6.53 14.35 -8.27
N ALA A 61 6.76 14.41 -9.58
CA ALA A 61 5.82 13.97 -10.62
C ALA A 61 5.84 12.46 -10.85
N THR A 62 6.83 11.73 -10.31
CA THR A 62 6.92 10.28 -10.48
C THR A 62 5.79 9.58 -9.71
N ASN A 63 5.14 8.63 -10.38
CA ASN A 63 4.12 7.82 -9.72
C ASN A 63 4.78 6.88 -8.70
N ASP A 64 4.24 6.82 -7.49
CA ASP A 64 4.79 6.01 -6.40
C ASP A 64 4.87 4.53 -6.76
N SER A 65 3.92 4.01 -7.54
CA SER A 65 3.91 2.62 -7.98
C SER A 65 5.17 2.18 -8.73
N PHE A 66 5.89 3.10 -9.39
CA PHE A 66 7.17 2.79 -10.04
C PHE A 66 8.25 2.34 -9.04
N MET A 67 8.16 2.79 -7.79
CA MET A 67 9.14 2.46 -6.76
C MET A 67 8.85 1.14 -6.06
N LEU A 68 7.66 0.58 -6.23
CA LEU A 68 7.35 -0.76 -5.77
C LEU A 68 8.05 -1.78 -6.67
N GLN A 69 9.00 -2.53 -6.12
CA GLN A 69 9.81 -3.53 -6.83
C GLN A 69 9.57 -4.92 -6.23
N PRO A 70 8.60 -5.70 -6.74
CA PRO A 70 8.31 -7.03 -6.22
C PRO A 70 9.51 -7.99 -6.26
N THR A 71 10.42 -7.80 -7.22
CA THR A 71 11.63 -8.61 -7.37
C THR A 71 12.66 -8.42 -6.26
N ALA A 72 12.61 -7.31 -5.53
CA ALA A 72 13.46 -7.05 -4.37
C ALA A 72 12.94 -7.72 -3.08
N LEU A 73 11.75 -8.32 -3.12
CA LEU A 73 11.10 -8.93 -1.98
C LEU A 73 11.21 -10.45 -2.04
N SER A 74 11.27 -11.10 -0.88
CA SER A 74 11.40 -12.54 -0.73
C SER A 74 10.10 -13.19 -0.28
N LYS A 75 9.93 -14.47 -0.59
CA LYS A 75 8.77 -15.26 -0.13
C LYS A 75 8.59 -15.14 1.38
N GLY A 76 7.38 -14.81 1.79
CA GLY A 76 7.01 -14.61 3.18
C GLY A 76 7.18 -13.17 3.69
N ASP A 77 7.80 -12.27 2.92
CA ASP A 77 7.82 -10.86 3.26
C ASP A 77 6.41 -10.27 3.24
N ILE A 78 6.18 -9.30 4.10
CA ILE A 78 4.94 -8.53 4.17
C ILE A 78 5.27 -7.07 3.87
N MET A 79 4.62 -6.51 2.87
CA MET A 79 4.77 -5.10 2.50
C MET A 79 3.52 -4.31 2.88
N ALA A 80 3.64 -3.41 3.84
CA ALA A 80 2.61 -2.40 4.10
C ALA A 80 2.93 -1.13 3.33
N MET A 81 1.93 -0.59 2.63
CA MET A 81 2.13 0.52 1.71
C MET A 81 0.90 1.44 1.63
N ASP A 82 1.11 2.68 1.22
CA ASP A 82 0.02 3.58 0.87
C ASP A 82 -0.67 3.13 -0.42
N ARG A 83 -1.93 3.50 -0.55
CA ARG A 83 -2.73 3.21 -1.76
C ARG A 83 -2.19 3.81 -3.06
N ALA A 84 -1.28 4.77 -2.98
CA ALA A 84 -0.60 5.34 -4.16
C ALA A 84 0.30 4.33 -4.87
N TYR A 85 0.75 3.28 -4.16
CA TYR A 85 1.56 2.20 -4.72
C TYR A 85 0.74 1.11 -5.44
N ILE A 86 -0.60 1.16 -5.42
CA ILE A 86 -1.44 0.13 -6.05
C ILE A 86 -1.22 0.11 -7.57
N ASP A 87 -0.68 -1.01 -8.04
CA ASP A 87 -0.54 -1.41 -9.43
C ASP A 87 -0.83 -2.91 -9.54
N TYR A 88 -1.89 -3.28 -10.28
CA TYR A 88 -2.37 -4.67 -10.30
C TYR A 88 -1.34 -5.68 -10.82
N GLN A 89 -0.50 -5.30 -11.79
CA GLN A 89 0.55 -6.18 -12.29
C GLN A 89 1.60 -6.45 -11.21
N LYS A 90 2.00 -5.42 -10.47
CA LYS A 90 2.96 -5.56 -9.37
C LYS A 90 2.36 -6.31 -8.19
N LEU A 91 1.09 -6.07 -7.85
CA LEU A 91 0.39 -6.82 -6.81
C LEU A 91 0.29 -8.31 -7.16
N GLU A 92 0.02 -8.64 -8.42
CA GLU A 92 -0.01 -10.03 -8.87
C GLU A 92 1.37 -10.66 -8.87
N GLN A 93 2.41 -9.94 -9.27
CA GLN A 93 3.80 -10.40 -9.14
C GLN A 93 4.17 -10.70 -7.68
N MET A 94 3.75 -9.87 -6.73
CA MET A 94 3.94 -10.14 -5.29
C MET A 94 3.26 -11.44 -4.90
N THR A 95 2.01 -11.65 -5.32
CA THR A 95 1.26 -12.88 -5.04
C THR A 95 1.98 -14.11 -5.58
N GLN A 96 2.43 -14.08 -6.83
CA GLN A 96 3.17 -15.18 -7.47
C GLN A 96 4.50 -15.49 -6.77
N ARG A 97 5.13 -14.49 -6.19
CA ARG A 97 6.37 -14.63 -5.42
C ARG A 97 6.15 -15.03 -3.96
N GLY A 98 4.92 -15.19 -3.51
CA GLY A 98 4.59 -15.49 -2.12
C GLY A 98 4.84 -14.32 -1.16
N VAL A 99 4.81 -13.09 -1.66
CA VAL A 99 4.92 -11.85 -0.89
C VAL A 99 3.52 -11.36 -0.57
N ILE A 100 3.28 -11.02 0.68
CA ILE A 100 2.01 -10.48 1.16
C ILE A 100 2.07 -8.95 1.10
N TYR A 101 1.00 -8.32 0.65
CA TYR A 101 0.83 -6.88 0.80
C TYR A 101 -0.39 -6.52 1.65
N VAL A 102 -0.33 -5.39 2.30
CA VAL A 102 -1.46 -4.75 2.98
C VAL A 102 -1.46 -3.27 2.62
N THR A 103 -2.57 -2.81 2.08
CA THR A 103 -2.75 -1.41 1.70
C THR A 103 -4.18 -0.95 1.95
N LYS A 104 -4.40 0.35 1.95
CA LYS A 104 -5.74 0.92 2.01
C LYS A 104 -6.38 0.90 0.63
N MET A 105 -7.69 0.61 0.55
CA MET A 105 -8.46 0.66 -0.68
C MET A 105 -8.52 2.08 -1.27
N LYS A 106 -8.51 2.15 -2.61
CA LYS A 106 -8.93 3.35 -3.36
C LYS A 106 -10.44 3.31 -3.60
N LYS A 107 -11.10 4.47 -3.53
CA LYS A 107 -12.56 4.56 -3.67
C LYS A 107 -13.09 4.12 -5.04
N ASN A 108 -12.30 4.28 -6.10
CA ASN A 108 -12.76 4.11 -7.49
C ASN A 108 -12.26 2.83 -8.15
N LEU A 109 -11.87 1.82 -7.37
CA LEU A 109 -11.47 0.53 -7.93
C LEU A 109 -12.71 -0.28 -8.32
N LYS A 110 -12.67 -0.85 -9.52
CA LYS A 110 -13.71 -1.78 -10.01
C LYS A 110 -13.28 -3.20 -9.71
N TYR A 111 -14.16 -3.98 -9.10
CA TYR A 111 -13.92 -5.38 -8.74
C TYR A 111 -15.23 -6.15 -8.69
N ASN A 112 -15.13 -7.46 -8.84
CA ASN A 112 -16.22 -8.40 -8.59
C ASN A 112 -16.10 -8.93 -7.17
N ILE A 113 -17.23 -9.12 -6.52
CA ILE A 113 -17.29 -9.72 -5.18
C ILE A 113 -17.61 -11.21 -5.37
N ASP A 114 -16.68 -12.06 -4.96
CA ASP A 114 -16.81 -13.52 -5.05
C ASP A 114 -17.45 -14.09 -3.76
N ASN A 115 -17.19 -13.45 -2.61
CA ASN A 115 -17.78 -13.80 -1.32
C ASN A 115 -17.81 -12.57 -0.41
N ASP A 116 -18.81 -12.49 0.45
CA ASP A 116 -19.04 -11.37 1.37
C ASP A 116 -19.58 -11.88 2.69
N THR A 117 -18.79 -11.73 3.76
CA THR A 117 -19.13 -12.25 5.09
C THR A 117 -18.81 -11.24 6.18
N MET A 118 -19.50 -11.38 7.31
CA MET A 118 -19.13 -10.70 8.55
C MET A 118 -18.26 -11.63 9.41
N TYR A 119 -17.27 -11.09 10.06
CA TYR A 119 -16.34 -11.79 10.91
C TYR A 119 -16.19 -11.04 12.23
N GLN A 120 -16.25 -11.77 13.34
CA GLN A 120 -15.97 -11.22 14.65
C GLN A 120 -14.54 -11.58 15.07
N THR A 121 -13.77 -10.59 15.52
CA THR A 121 -12.41 -10.85 16.00
C THR A 121 -12.42 -11.77 17.21
N PRO A 122 -11.35 -12.58 17.44
CA PRO A 122 -11.31 -13.56 18.52
C PRO A 122 -11.51 -12.98 19.92
N ASP A 123 -11.13 -11.72 20.11
CA ASP A 123 -11.34 -10.97 21.36
C ASP A 123 -12.79 -10.43 21.52
N GLY A 124 -13.64 -10.61 20.52
CA GLY A 124 -15.02 -10.13 20.51
C GLY A 124 -15.18 -8.61 20.42
N LEU A 125 -14.10 -7.86 20.29
CA LEU A 125 -14.10 -6.40 20.34
C LEU A 125 -14.46 -5.73 19.02
N MET A 126 -14.35 -6.44 17.91
CA MET A 126 -14.55 -5.86 16.59
C MET A 126 -15.29 -6.80 15.66
N GLU A 127 -16.30 -6.26 15.01
CA GLU A 127 -16.93 -6.89 13.87
C GLU A 127 -16.39 -6.28 12.58
N VAL A 128 -15.96 -7.12 11.64
CA VAL A 128 -15.36 -6.71 10.39
C VAL A 128 -16.05 -7.35 9.20
N ARG A 129 -16.18 -6.62 8.11
CA ARG A 129 -16.64 -7.17 6.84
C ARG A 129 -15.47 -7.72 6.07
N VAL A 130 -15.57 -8.96 5.63
CA VAL A 130 -14.53 -9.63 4.83
C VAL A 130 -15.13 -9.96 3.47
N GLN A 131 -14.55 -9.39 2.41
CA GLN A 131 -14.95 -9.63 1.04
C GLN A 131 -13.80 -10.25 0.27
N TYR A 132 -14.07 -11.36 -0.42
CA TYR A 132 -13.15 -11.96 -1.40
C TYR A 132 -13.51 -11.38 -2.75
N VAL A 133 -12.52 -10.80 -3.43
CA VAL A 133 -12.75 -10.01 -4.65
C VAL A 133 -11.77 -10.36 -5.76
N SER A 134 -12.20 -10.08 -6.99
CA SER A 134 -11.38 -10.22 -8.20
C SER A 134 -11.32 -8.90 -8.95
N PHE A 135 -10.11 -8.45 -9.23
CA PHE A 135 -9.82 -7.31 -10.09
C PHE A 135 -9.42 -7.82 -11.48
N THR A 136 -9.99 -7.24 -12.50
CA THR A 136 -9.69 -7.59 -13.89
C THR A 136 -9.18 -6.35 -14.63
N LYS A 137 -8.04 -6.46 -15.29
CA LYS A 137 -7.43 -5.39 -16.08
C LYS A 137 -6.92 -5.94 -17.41
N GLN A 138 -7.22 -5.26 -18.47
CA GLN A 138 -6.55 -5.51 -19.76
C GLN A 138 -5.13 -4.95 -19.73
N ILE A 139 -4.17 -5.75 -20.14
CA ILE A 139 -2.77 -5.37 -20.29
C ILE A 139 -2.44 -5.14 -21.77
N LYS A 140 -1.27 -4.53 -22.03
CA LYS A 140 -0.88 -4.02 -23.36
C LYS A 140 -0.92 -5.05 -24.50
N ASN A 141 -0.85 -6.35 -24.19
CA ASN A 141 -0.85 -7.43 -25.19
C ASN A 141 -2.25 -7.99 -25.50
N GLY A 142 -3.32 -7.32 -25.06
CA GLY A 142 -4.68 -7.83 -25.19
C GLY A 142 -5.05 -8.95 -24.22
N GLU A 143 -4.11 -9.39 -23.40
CA GLU A 143 -4.33 -10.35 -22.33
C GLU A 143 -5.08 -9.71 -21.15
N THR A 144 -5.84 -10.51 -20.44
CA THR A 144 -6.55 -10.09 -19.24
C THR A 144 -5.81 -10.56 -18.00
N LEU A 145 -5.40 -9.60 -17.17
CA LEU A 145 -4.87 -9.87 -15.85
C LEU A 145 -6.02 -9.96 -14.85
N THR A 146 -6.08 -11.06 -14.11
CA THR A 146 -6.98 -11.21 -12.95
C THR A 146 -6.15 -11.27 -11.69
N HIS A 147 -6.48 -10.41 -10.73
CA HIS A 147 -5.85 -10.37 -9.41
C HIS A 147 -6.91 -10.62 -8.34
N LYS A 148 -6.72 -11.67 -7.55
CA LYS A 148 -7.60 -12.02 -6.43
C LYS A 148 -7.06 -11.44 -5.14
N ALA A 149 -7.94 -10.86 -4.35
CA ALA A 149 -7.58 -10.23 -3.10
C ALA A 149 -8.73 -10.32 -2.09
N ARG A 150 -8.46 -9.87 -0.89
CA ARG A 150 -9.43 -9.77 0.19
C ARG A 150 -9.53 -8.32 0.65
N ILE A 151 -10.75 -7.83 0.81
CA ILE A 151 -11.03 -6.52 1.39
C ILE A 151 -11.55 -6.72 2.80
N ILE A 152 -10.93 -6.06 3.76
CA ILE A 152 -11.30 -6.06 5.17
C ILE A 152 -11.75 -4.66 5.54
N THR A 153 -13.03 -4.51 5.89
CA THR A 153 -13.62 -3.23 6.28
C THR A 153 -14.00 -3.25 7.74
N TYR A 154 -13.55 -2.26 8.48
CA TYR A 154 -13.78 -2.11 9.91
C TYR A 154 -14.05 -0.65 10.29
N ALA A 155 -14.72 -0.45 11.42
CA ALA A 155 -14.93 0.86 12.00
C ALA A 155 -13.69 1.27 12.83
N ASP A 156 -13.04 2.34 12.42
CA ASP A 156 -11.98 2.97 13.22
C ASP A 156 -12.63 3.97 14.20
N GLN A 157 -12.69 3.59 15.46
CA GLN A 157 -13.33 4.39 16.50
C GLN A 157 -12.61 5.74 16.73
N ARG A 158 -11.27 5.77 16.58
CA ARG A 158 -10.49 7.01 16.75
C ARG A 158 -10.80 8.02 15.65
N LYS A 159 -10.95 7.53 14.42
CA LYS A 159 -11.22 8.38 13.24
C LYS A 159 -12.72 8.51 12.93
N ARG A 160 -13.58 7.84 13.69
CA ARG A 160 -15.05 7.80 13.49
C ARG A 160 -15.45 7.53 12.03
N LYS A 161 -14.77 6.59 11.37
CA LYS A 161 -15.03 6.25 9.98
C LYS A 161 -14.70 4.79 9.67
N LEU A 162 -15.32 4.29 8.60
CA LEU A 162 -14.97 2.99 8.04
C LEU A 162 -13.65 3.06 7.28
N ILE A 163 -12.81 2.06 7.50
CA ILE A 163 -11.56 1.85 6.78
C ILE A 163 -11.63 0.51 6.07
N SER A 164 -11.29 0.49 4.79
CA SER A 164 -11.18 -0.72 3.99
C SER A 164 -9.73 -0.95 3.61
N LEU A 165 -9.22 -2.14 3.97
CA LEU A 165 -7.87 -2.61 3.65
C LEU A 165 -7.95 -3.67 2.56
N LEU A 166 -6.94 -3.69 1.70
CA LEU A 166 -6.76 -4.67 0.63
C LEU A 166 -5.52 -5.50 0.92
N THR A 167 -5.64 -6.82 0.81
CA THR A 167 -4.53 -7.77 0.97
C THR A 167 -4.70 -8.98 0.03
N ASN A 168 -3.58 -9.55 -0.42
CA ASN A 168 -3.58 -10.82 -1.15
C ASN A 168 -3.51 -12.05 -0.23
N ASP A 169 -3.36 -11.87 1.08
CA ASP A 169 -3.45 -12.97 2.03
C ASP A 169 -4.91 -13.34 2.27
N MET A 170 -5.27 -14.58 1.94
CA MET A 170 -6.65 -15.08 2.03
C MET A 170 -6.96 -15.73 3.38
N TYR A 171 -5.99 -15.93 4.24
CA TYR A 171 -6.10 -16.75 5.45
C TYR A 171 -5.76 -16.02 6.75
N MET A 172 -4.93 -14.98 6.68
CA MET A 172 -4.53 -14.21 7.87
C MET A 172 -5.76 -13.67 8.61
N ASP A 173 -5.74 -13.75 9.93
CA ASP A 173 -6.81 -13.18 10.74
C ASP A 173 -7.01 -11.70 10.41
N PRO A 174 -8.24 -11.23 10.20
CA PRO A 174 -8.51 -9.82 9.90
C PRO A 174 -7.93 -8.85 10.94
N SER A 175 -7.87 -9.23 12.21
CA SER A 175 -7.24 -8.42 13.26
C SER A 175 -5.74 -8.22 13.05
N GLU A 176 -5.05 -9.24 12.52
CA GLU A 176 -3.62 -9.13 12.18
C GLU A 176 -3.39 -8.22 10.98
N VAL A 177 -4.23 -8.30 9.95
CA VAL A 177 -4.17 -7.40 8.78
C VAL A 177 -4.34 -5.95 9.21
N ILE A 178 -5.29 -5.69 10.11
CA ILE A 178 -5.53 -4.36 10.69
C ILE A 178 -4.30 -3.89 11.50
N ALA A 179 -3.72 -4.77 12.31
CA ALA A 179 -2.53 -4.46 13.11
C ALA A 179 -1.32 -4.11 12.24
N ILE A 180 -1.10 -4.85 11.13
CA ILE A 180 -0.05 -4.57 10.15
C ILE A 180 -0.22 -3.17 9.56
N TYR A 181 -1.42 -2.81 9.14
CA TYR A 181 -1.67 -1.49 8.55
C TYR A 181 -1.56 -0.36 9.58
N ARG A 182 -1.96 -0.59 10.82
CA ARG A 182 -1.76 0.37 11.92
C ARG A 182 -0.29 0.63 12.20
N LYS A 183 0.54 -0.41 12.10
CA LYS A 183 2.00 -0.28 12.30
C LYS A 183 2.63 0.64 11.26
N ARG A 184 2.14 0.66 10.02
CA ARG A 184 2.57 1.61 9.01
C ARG A 184 2.41 3.06 9.49
N TRP A 185 1.26 3.41 10.04
CA TRP A 185 1.01 4.77 10.55
C TRP A 185 1.87 5.13 11.76
N GLU A 186 2.13 4.17 12.64
CA GLU A 186 3.02 4.42 13.80
C GLU A 186 4.42 4.81 13.34
N ILE A 187 4.93 4.18 12.30
CA ILE A 187 6.26 4.45 11.75
C ILE A 187 6.29 5.76 10.97
N GLU A 188 5.24 6.10 10.21
CA GLU A 188 5.13 7.40 9.53
C GLU A 188 5.16 8.60 10.49
N LEU A 189 4.70 8.44 11.72
CA LEU A 189 4.74 9.49 12.74
C LEU A 189 6.14 9.73 13.31
N LEU A 190 7.12 8.86 13.00
CA LEU A 190 8.51 8.99 13.47
C LEU A 190 9.39 9.77 12.48
N PHE A 191 8.88 10.07 11.30
CA PHE A 191 9.58 10.82 10.23
C PHE A 191 8.74 12.00 9.75
#